data_6b614239e8c79ae4aad215b0e03cd723
#
_entry.id   6b614239e8c79ae4aad215b0e03cd723
#
_cell.length_a   1.000
_cell.length_b   1.000
_cell.length_c   1.000
_cell.angle_alpha   90.00
_cell.angle_beta   90.00
_cell.angle_gamma   90.00
#
_symmetry.space_group_name_H-M   'P 1'
#
loop_
_entity.id
_entity.type
_entity.pdbx_description
1 polymer ?
#
loop_
_entity_poly.entity_id
_entity_poly.type
_entity_poly.pdbx_seq_one_letter_code
_entity_poly.pdbx_strand_id
1 'polypeptide(L)'
;MKKQTDDLVKRAKRHESEAFTELMQLYMTDMYKVAYAILMNDEDAADAIGDMILICWEKMNQLVKIQYFKTWMTRILINKCYDIRKKNQNLICLDEYEEPAACDEYNLELKEALAALDEKYRIIMILFYSEGYRIREISDILKIPESTVKTRLQRGREKLEAYYKEK
;
A
#
# COMPACT_ATOMS: atom_id res chain seq x y z
N MET A 1 8.61 13.32 15.69
CA MET A 1 7.81 12.31 14.97
C MET A 1 8.27 10.87 15.24
N LYS A 2 9.49 10.49 14.92
CA LYS A 2 9.95 9.09 15.11
C LYS A 2 9.86 8.58 16.55
N LYS A 3 10.25 9.38 17.54
CA LYS A 3 10.12 9.01 18.98
C LYS A 3 8.68 8.80 19.43
N GLN A 4 7.75 9.61 18.95
CA GLN A 4 6.32 9.50 19.27
C GLN A 4 5.70 8.23 18.66
N THR A 5 6.05 7.93 17.41
CA THR A 5 5.60 6.71 16.75
C THR A 5 6.16 5.46 17.44
N ASP A 6 7.44 5.47 17.83
CA ASP A 6 8.07 4.36 18.54
C ASP A 6 7.39 4.11 19.91
N ASP A 7 6.97 5.16 20.60
CA ASP A 7 6.22 5.05 21.86
C ASP A 7 4.82 4.44 21.64
N LEU A 8 4.11 4.91 20.62
CA LEU A 8 2.80 4.34 20.26
C LEU A 8 2.91 2.86 19.90
N VAL A 9 3.95 2.45 19.16
CA VAL A 9 4.17 1.03 18.84
C VAL A 9 4.43 0.21 20.10
N LYS A 10 5.23 0.71 21.06
CA LYS A 10 5.47 0.04 22.35
C LYS A 10 4.19 -0.16 23.14
N ARG A 11 3.37 0.87 23.22
CA ARG A 11 2.09 0.83 23.93
C ARG A 11 1.08 -0.08 23.23
N ALA A 12 1.00 -0.03 21.91
CA ALA A 12 0.18 -0.94 21.11
C ALA A 12 0.59 -2.41 21.29
N LYS A 13 1.88 -2.71 21.44
CA LYS A 13 2.38 -4.05 21.79
C LYS A 13 1.91 -4.56 23.16
N ARG A 14 1.54 -3.64 24.06
CA ARG A 14 0.91 -3.97 25.35
C ARG A 14 -0.61 -4.09 25.26
N HIS A 15 -1.14 -4.09 24.04
CA HIS A 15 -2.59 -4.10 23.78
C HIS A 15 -3.34 -2.89 24.34
N GLU A 16 -2.70 -1.71 24.38
CA GLU A 16 -3.39 -0.45 24.64
C GLU A 16 -4.15 -0.01 23.37
N SER A 17 -5.47 -0.14 23.40
CA SER A 17 -6.32 0.10 22.22
C SER A 17 -6.26 1.54 21.71
N GLU A 18 -6.15 2.52 22.60
CA GLU A 18 -6.02 3.93 22.21
C GLU A 18 -4.74 4.21 21.43
N ALA A 19 -3.61 3.66 21.91
CA ALA A 19 -2.32 3.80 21.23
C ALA A 19 -2.33 3.11 19.86
N PHE A 20 -2.95 1.94 19.76
CA PHE A 20 -3.10 1.24 18.49
C PHE A 20 -3.98 2.02 17.50
N THR A 21 -5.11 2.56 17.97
CA THR A 21 -6.00 3.37 17.13
C THR A 21 -5.29 4.61 16.59
N GLU A 22 -4.58 5.33 17.44
CA GLU A 22 -3.78 6.50 17.04
C GLU A 22 -2.71 6.10 16.01
N LEU A 23 -2.03 4.97 16.24
CA LEU A 23 -1.03 4.42 15.32
C LEU A 23 -1.62 4.09 13.95
N MET A 24 -2.80 3.46 13.90
CA MET A 24 -3.49 3.16 12.64
C MET A 24 -3.89 4.45 11.91
N GLN A 25 -4.42 5.44 12.61
CA GLN A 25 -4.78 6.73 12.02
C GLN A 25 -3.60 7.44 11.36
N LEU A 26 -2.42 7.37 11.97
CA LEU A 26 -1.19 7.95 11.40
C LEU A 26 -0.82 7.36 10.03
N TYR A 27 -1.10 6.09 9.81
CA TYR A 27 -0.71 5.38 8.59
C TYR A 27 -1.86 5.14 7.60
N MET A 28 -3.09 5.55 7.93
CA MET A 28 -4.28 5.24 7.11
C MET A 28 -4.14 5.72 5.67
N THR A 29 -3.72 6.97 5.47
CA THR A 29 -3.55 7.55 4.12
C THR A 29 -2.47 6.82 3.32
N ASP A 30 -1.35 6.49 3.97
CA ASP A 30 -0.26 5.76 3.32
C ASP A 30 -0.70 4.35 2.92
N MET A 31 -1.40 3.67 3.80
CA MET A 31 -1.91 2.32 3.53
C MET A 31 -2.97 2.31 2.43
N TYR A 32 -3.83 3.34 2.39
CA TYR A 32 -4.79 3.49 1.29
C TYR A 32 -4.09 3.60 -0.07
N LYS A 33 -3.04 4.43 -0.19
CA LYS A 33 -2.28 4.57 -1.43
C LYS A 33 -1.66 3.25 -1.89
N VAL A 34 -1.10 2.49 -0.95
CA VAL A 34 -0.51 1.17 -1.25
C VAL A 34 -1.58 0.19 -1.72
N ALA A 35 -2.69 0.08 -0.99
CA ALA A 35 -3.78 -0.83 -1.34
C ALA A 35 -4.41 -0.46 -2.69
N TYR A 36 -4.66 0.83 -2.93
CA TYR A 36 -5.22 1.32 -4.18
C TYR A 36 -4.28 1.07 -5.37
N ALA A 37 -2.97 1.20 -5.18
CA ALA A 37 -1.98 0.89 -6.23
C ALA A 37 -2.07 -0.57 -6.73
N ILE A 38 -2.49 -1.50 -5.89
CA ILE A 38 -2.64 -2.91 -6.25
C ILE A 38 -4.05 -3.20 -6.77
N LEU A 39 -5.08 -2.75 -6.07
CA LEU A 39 -6.45 -3.16 -6.29
C LEU A 39 -7.21 -2.27 -7.27
N MET A 40 -6.84 -1.00 -7.39
CA MET A 40 -7.51 0.02 -8.23
C MET A 40 -9.02 0.11 -7.98
N ASN A 41 -9.44 -0.19 -6.76
CA ASN A 41 -10.84 -0.18 -6.32
C ASN A 41 -10.88 0.28 -4.86
N ASP A 42 -11.71 1.29 -4.56
CA ASP A 42 -11.79 1.88 -3.22
C ASP A 42 -12.38 0.92 -2.19
N GLU A 43 -13.39 0.16 -2.55
CA GLU A 43 -14.06 -0.81 -1.67
C GLU A 43 -13.12 -1.96 -1.30
N ASP A 44 -12.46 -2.54 -2.28
CA ASP A 44 -11.46 -3.59 -2.07
C ASP A 44 -10.26 -3.08 -1.25
N ALA A 45 -9.83 -1.84 -1.49
CA ALA A 45 -8.77 -1.22 -0.70
C ALA A 45 -9.18 -1.05 0.78
N ALA A 46 -10.41 -0.61 1.03
CA ALA A 46 -10.95 -0.50 2.39
C ALA A 46 -11.04 -1.87 3.07
N ASP A 47 -11.47 -2.91 2.37
CA ASP A 47 -11.52 -4.28 2.89
C ASP A 47 -10.13 -4.81 3.25
N ALA A 48 -9.15 -4.61 2.37
CA ALA A 48 -7.76 -5.00 2.63
C ALA A 48 -7.18 -4.29 3.86
N ILE A 49 -7.47 -2.99 4.02
CA ILE A 49 -7.03 -2.21 5.18
C ILE A 49 -7.72 -2.72 6.46
N GLY A 50 -9.00 -3.00 6.42
CA GLY A 50 -9.73 -3.58 7.56
C GLY A 50 -9.12 -4.90 8.02
N ASP A 51 -8.86 -5.81 7.10
CA ASP A 51 -8.18 -7.08 7.38
C ASP A 51 -6.77 -6.88 7.93
N MET A 52 -6.01 -5.94 7.37
CA MET A 52 -4.68 -5.59 7.86
C MET A 52 -4.73 -5.10 9.31
N ILE A 53 -5.66 -4.22 9.65
CA ILE A 53 -5.82 -3.67 11.01
C ILE A 53 -6.06 -4.81 12.01
N LEU A 54 -6.97 -5.72 11.71
CA LEU A 54 -7.27 -6.87 12.57
C LEU A 54 -6.04 -7.76 12.79
N ILE A 55 -5.32 -8.08 11.71
CA ILE A 55 -4.11 -8.90 11.79
C ILE A 55 -3.01 -8.18 12.57
N CYS A 56 -2.83 -6.90 12.34
CA CYS A 56 -1.86 -6.10 13.10
C CYS A 56 -2.15 -6.14 14.60
N TRP A 57 -3.42 -5.96 14.99
CA TRP A 57 -3.83 -6.03 16.38
C TRP A 57 -3.54 -7.40 17.01
N GLU A 58 -3.94 -8.47 16.34
CA GLU A 58 -3.73 -9.83 16.82
C GLU A 58 -2.25 -10.21 16.92
N LYS A 59 -1.43 -9.74 15.97
CA LYS A 59 -0.03 -10.15 15.82
C LYS A 59 0.99 -9.10 16.31
N MET A 60 0.54 -8.04 17.01
CA MET A 60 1.47 -6.99 17.50
C MET A 60 2.64 -7.55 18.30
N ASN A 61 2.44 -8.63 19.05
CA ASN A 61 3.48 -9.27 19.83
C ASN A 61 4.57 -9.95 18.98
N GLN A 62 4.27 -10.28 17.72
CA GLN A 62 5.22 -10.90 16.79
C GLN A 62 6.19 -9.90 16.17
N LEU A 63 5.92 -8.60 16.29
CA LEU A 63 6.83 -7.57 15.85
C LEU A 63 8.09 -7.55 16.72
N VAL A 64 9.21 -8.00 16.15
CA VAL A 64 10.48 -8.12 16.89
C VAL A 64 11.09 -6.75 17.14
N LYS A 65 11.18 -5.91 16.12
CA LYS A 65 11.80 -4.59 16.21
C LYS A 65 10.80 -3.48 15.85
N ILE A 66 10.59 -2.59 16.80
CA ILE A 66 9.64 -1.46 16.71
C ILE A 66 9.89 -0.60 15.47
N GLN A 67 11.15 -0.37 15.13
CA GLN A 67 11.57 0.45 13.98
C GLN A 67 11.08 -0.10 12.62
N TYR A 68 10.71 -1.37 12.53
CA TYR A 68 10.21 -2.02 11.32
C TYR A 68 8.69 -2.16 11.30
N PHE A 69 7.98 -1.47 12.20
CA PHE A 69 6.52 -1.52 12.26
C PHE A 69 5.86 -1.18 10.92
N LYS A 70 6.24 -0.05 10.30
CA LYS A 70 5.68 0.37 9.01
C LYS A 70 5.90 -0.70 7.93
N THR A 71 7.11 -1.23 7.81
CA THR A 71 7.45 -2.28 6.85
C THR A 71 6.66 -3.56 7.09
N TRP A 72 6.54 -3.96 8.34
CA TRP A 72 5.79 -5.15 8.75
C TRP A 72 4.30 -5.02 8.42
N MET A 73 3.69 -3.89 8.77
CA MET A 73 2.30 -3.58 8.46
C MET A 73 2.05 -3.52 6.95
N THR A 74 2.94 -2.88 6.19
CA THR A 74 2.85 -2.79 4.73
C THR A 74 2.88 -4.16 4.07
N ARG A 75 3.70 -5.10 4.55
CA ARG A 75 3.71 -6.48 4.07
C ARG A 75 2.39 -7.19 4.31
N ILE A 76 1.81 -7.02 5.50
CA ILE A 76 0.50 -7.60 5.81
C ILE A 76 -0.56 -7.06 4.85
N LEU A 77 -0.57 -5.75 4.62
CA LEU A 77 -1.50 -5.11 3.69
C LEU A 77 -1.35 -5.64 2.25
N ILE A 78 -0.13 -5.69 1.74
CA ILE A 78 0.15 -6.16 0.38
C ILE A 78 -0.31 -7.61 0.21
N ASN A 79 -0.05 -8.47 1.19
CA ASN A 79 -0.52 -9.85 1.15
C ASN A 79 -2.05 -9.92 1.10
N LYS A 80 -2.75 -9.09 1.87
CA LYS A 80 -4.22 -9.00 1.83
C LYS A 80 -4.74 -8.48 0.51
N CYS A 81 -4.10 -7.50 -0.08
CA CYS A 81 -4.45 -7.02 -1.42
C CYS A 81 -4.33 -8.13 -2.47
N TYR A 82 -3.27 -8.91 -2.44
CA TYR A 82 -3.11 -10.04 -3.36
C TYR A 82 -4.13 -11.15 -3.13
N ASP A 83 -4.49 -11.43 -1.88
CA ASP A 83 -5.54 -12.40 -1.55
C ASP A 83 -6.89 -11.96 -2.13
N ILE A 84 -7.28 -10.70 -1.95
CA ILE A 84 -8.52 -10.12 -2.48
C ILE A 84 -8.51 -10.17 -4.01
N ARG A 85 -7.42 -9.77 -4.64
CA ARG A 85 -7.30 -9.80 -6.10
C ARG A 85 -7.43 -11.21 -6.66
N LYS A 86 -6.78 -12.19 -6.04
CA LYS A 86 -6.88 -13.59 -6.42
C LYS A 86 -8.31 -14.11 -6.29
N LYS A 87 -9.00 -13.75 -5.22
CA LYS A 87 -10.42 -14.08 -5.01
C LYS A 87 -11.29 -13.48 -6.10
N ASN A 88 -11.09 -12.21 -6.43
CA ASN A 88 -11.85 -11.51 -7.47
C ASN A 88 -11.61 -12.12 -8.87
N GLN A 89 -10.38 -12.52 -9.19
CA GLN A 89 -10.07 -13.21 -10.45
C GLN A 89 -10.81 -14.55 -10.60
N ASN A 90 -11.02 -15.27 -9.50
CA ASN A 90 -11.77 -16.52 -9.50
C ASN A 90 -13.29 -16.30 -9.61
N LEU A 91 -13.75 -15.09 -9.35
CA LEU A 91 -15.16 -14.68 -9.47
C LEU A 91 -15.47 -14.02 -10.83
N ILE A 92 -14.63 -14.20 -11.86
CA ILE A 92 -14.87 -13.65 -13.17
C ILE A 92 -16.18 -14.27 -13.72
N CYS A 93 -17.25 -13.61 -13.44
CA CYS A 93 -18.44 -13.45 -14.26
C CYS A 93 -19.27 -12.30 -13.69
N LEU A 94 -19.51 -11.33 -14.53
CA LEU A 94 -20.49 -10.26 -14.40
C LEU A 94 -20.04 -8.98 -13.68
N ASP A 95 -19.62 -8.06 -14.55
CA ASP A 95 -20.08 -6.66 -14.61
C ASP A 95 -20.23 -5.86 -13.31
N GLU A 96 -19.48 -4.85 -13.24
CA GLU A 96 -19.95 -3.49 -13.39
C GLU A 96 -18.80 -2.54 -13.11
N TYR A 97 -18.53 -1.75 -14.12
CA TYR A 97 -17.66 -0.60 -14.02
C TYR A 97 -18.39 0.43 -13.15
N GLU A 98 -18.11 0.46 -11.86
CA GLU A 98 -18.56 1.55 -11.00
C GLU A 98 -17.61 2.73 -11.16
N GLU A 99 -18.18 3.87 -11.57
CA GLU A 99 -17.46 5.14 -11.59
C GLU A 99 -16.93 5.46 -10.19
N PRO A 100 -15.68 5.95 -10.08
CA PRO A 100 -15.12 6.31 -8.79
C PRO A 100 -15.93 7.45 -8.17
N ALA A 101 -16.36 7.25 -6.93
CA ALA A 101 -16.98 8.29 -6.12
C ALA A 101 -16.09 9.54 -6.08
N ALA A 102 -16.71 10.71 -6.17
CA ALA A 102 -16.10 12.01 -6.26
C ALA A 102 -14.92 12.19 -5.27
N CYS A 103 -13.72 12.22 -5.81
CA CYS A 103 -12.50 12.60 -5.11
C CYS A 103 -12.02 13.94 -5.67
N ASP A 104 -11.35 14.72 -4.81
CA ASP A 104 -10.74 16.01 -5.18
C ASP A 104 -10.00 15.93 -6.53
N GLU A 105 -10.17 16.96 -7.40
CA GLU A 105 -9.59 17.02 -8.74
C GLU A 105 -8.09 16.70 -8.80
N TYR A 106 -7.35 17.09 -7.77
CA TYR A 106 -5.93 16.80 -7.65
C TYR A 106 -5.62 15.29 -7.49
N ASN A 107 -6.57 14.54 -6.94
CA ASN A 107 -6.46 13.10 -6.74
C ASN A 107 -6.83 12.31 -8.02
N LEU A 108 -7.64 12.90 -8.90
CA LEU A 108 -8.10 12.26 -10.13
C LEU A 108 -6.97 12.13 -11.15
N GLU A 109 -6.19 13.19 -11.40
CA GLU A 109 -5.07 13.15 -12.34
C GLU A 109 -4.01 12.10 -11.94
N LEU A 110 -3.69 12.04 -10.64
CA LEU A 110 -2.77 11.02 -10.13
C LEU A 110 -3.35 9.60 -10.27
N LYS A 111 -4.64 9.42 -10.02
CA LYS A 111 -5.33 8.13 -10.20
C LYS A 111 -5.33 7.70 -11.66
N GLU A 112 -5.60 8.62 -12.59
CA GLU A 112 -5.52 8.35 -14.04
C GLU A 112 -4.11 7.98 -14.49
N ALA A 113 -3.10 8.71 -14.03
CA ALA A 113 -1.69 8.42 -14.33
C ALA A 113 -1.25 7.06 -13.78
N LEU A 114 -1.70 6.71 -12.58
CA LEU A 114 -1.45 5.40 -11.98
C LEU A 114 -2.20 4.28 -12.72
N ALA A 115 -3.43 4.54 -13.19
CA ALA A 115 -4.20 3.58 -13.97
C ALA A 115 -3.54 3.24 -15.31
N ALA A 116 -2.79 4.18 -15.90
CA ALA A 116 -2.03 3.96 -17.12
C ALA A 116 -0.81 3.03 -16.94
N LEU A 117 -0.40 2.76 -15.69
CA LEU A 117 0.69 1.87 -15.37
C LEU A 117 0.19 0.45 -15.09
N ASP A 118 0.95 -0.55 -15.57
CA ASP A 118 0.78 -1.92 -15.07
C ASP A 118 1.04 -1.98 -13.57
N GLU A 119 0.33 -2.84 -12.85
CA GLU A 119 0.43 -2.99 -11.40
C GLU A 119 1.88 -3.14 -10.91
N LYS A 120 2.69 -3.95 -11.59
CA LYS A 120 4.10 -4.19 -11.23
C LYS A 120 4.97 -2.93 -11.21
N TYR A 121 4.61 -1.91 -11.98
CA TYR A 121 5.28 -0.61 -11.96
C TYR A 121 4.63 0.31 -10.94
N ARG A 122 3.30 0.33 -10.90
CA ARG A 122 2.51 1.18 -10.02
C ARG A 122 2.86 0.97 -8.54
N ILE A 123 2.88 -0.26 -8.07
CA ILE A 123 3.21 -0.57 -6.67
C ILE A 123 4.63 -0.11 -6.29
N ILE A 124 5.60 -0.34 -7.16
CA ILE A 124 6.99 0.07 -6.90
C ILE A 124 7.14 1.59 -6.88
N MET A 125 6.45 2.30 -7.77
CA MET A 125 6.44 3.76 -7.80
C MET A 125 5.85 4.34 -6.50
N ILE A 126 4.74 3.80 -6.03
CA ILE A 126 4.13 4.22 -4.76
C ILE A 126 5.06 3.93 -3.57
N LEU A 127 5.61 2.74 -3.47
CA LEU A 127 6.51 2.37 -2.37
C LEU A 127 7.77 3.25 -2.34
N PHE A 128 8.31 3.59 -3.49
CA PHE A 128 9.53 4.38 -3.57
C PHE A 128 9.28 5.88 -3.38
N TYR A 129 8.35 6.47 -4.14
CA TYR A 129 8.14 7.92 -4.17
C TYR A 129 7.18 8.42 -3.10
N SER A 130 6.10 7.72 -2.84
CA SER A 130 5.11 8.12 -1.85
C SER A 130 5.50 7.67 -0.44
N GLU A 131 5.89 6.42 -0.29
CA GLU A 131 6.16 5.84 1.02
C GLU A 131 7.61 5.97 1.46
N GLY A 132 8.52 6.35 0.55
CA GLY A 132 9.92 6.62 0.86
C GLY A 132 10.77 5.39 1.18
N TYR A 133 10.33 4.19 0.77
CA TYR A 133 11.11 2.98 0.95
C TYR A 133 12.34 2.95 0.05
N ARG A 134 13.43 2.44 0.58
CA ARG A 134 14.65 2.18 -0.19
C ARG A 134 14.48 0.95 -1.09
N ILE A 135 15.26 0.87 -2.16
CA ILE A 135 15.23 -0.25 -3.11
C ILE A 135 15.34 -1.61 -2.40
N ARG A 136 16.24 -1.71 -1.43
CA ARG A 136 16.41 -2.93 -0.62
C ARG A 136 15.15 -3.27 0.18
N GLU A 137 14.54 -2.29 0.80
CA GLU A 137 13.30 -2.48 1.56
C GLU A 137 12.14 -2.93 0.66
N ILE A 138 12.02 -2.34 -0.53
CA ILE A 138 11.03 -2.74 -1.56
C ILE A 138 11.29 -4.18 -2.02
N SER A 139 12.55 -4.54 -2.26
CA SER A 139 12.97 -5.90 -2.59
C SER A 139 12.50 -6.90 -1.51
N ASP A 140 12.72 -6.56 -0.25
CA ASP A 140 12.29 -7.39 0.89
C ASP A 140 10.76 -7.43 1.04
N ILE A 141 10.07 -6.32 0.82
CA ILE A 141 8.59 -6.24 0.91
C ILE A 141 7.93 -7.07 -0.18
N LEU A 142 8.36 -6.91 -1.41
CA LEU A 142 7.76 -7.57 -2.58
C LEU A 142 8.36 -8.95 -2.89
N LYS A 143 9.41 -9.33 -2.19
CA LYS A 143 10.15 -10.60 -2.41
C LYS A 143 10.65 -10.76 -3.87
N ILE A 144 11.20 -9.69 -4.40
CA ILE A 144 11.81 -9.66 -5.73
C ILE A 144 13.26 -9.14 -5.65
N PRO A 145 14.15 -9.48 -6.58
CA PRO A 145 15.53 -8.98 -6.57
C PRO A 145 15.60 -7.45 -6.66
N GLU A 146 16.61 -6.85 -6.03
CA GLU A 146 16.85 -5.40 -6.13
C GLU A 146 17.03 -4.92 -7.57
N SER A 147 17.67 -5.73 -8.42
CA SER A 147 17.82 -5.46 -9.84
C SER A 147 16.46 -5.33 -10.54
N THR A 148 15.50 -6.17 -10.18
CA THR A 148 14.13 -6.10 -10.69
C THR A 148 13.43 -4.82 -10.22
N VAL A 149 13.61 -4.44 -8.95
CA VAL A 149 13.09 -3.17 -8.43
C VAL A 149 13.61 -1.99 -9.23
N LYS A 150 14.93 -1.92 -9.45
CA LYS A 150 15.58 -0.85 -10.23
C LYS A 150 15.03 -0.76 -11.66
N THR A 151 14.96 -1.90 -12.33
CA THR A 151 14.44 -1.98 -13.72
C THR A 151 12.98 -1.54 -13.79
N ARG A 152 12.15 -1.97 -12.85
CA ARG A 152 10.73 -1.58 -12.80
C ARG A 152 10.54 -0.12 -12.45
N LEU A 153 11.38 0.47 -11.57
CA LEU A 153 11.37 1.91 -11.31
C LEU A 153 11.69 2.71 -12.56
N GLN A 154 12.73 2.31 -13.29
CA GLN A 154 13.11 2.97 -14.54
C GLN A 154 11.97 2.91 -15.56
N ARG A 155 11.44 1.73 -15.83
CA ARG A 155 10.33 1.55 -16.78
C ARG A 155 9.05 2.26 -16.35
N GLY A 156 8.77 2.28 -15.05
CA GLY A 156 7.64 3.05 -14.51
C GLY A 156 7.76 4.55 -14.79
N ARG A 157 8.96 5.13 -14.60
CA ARG A 157 9.24 6.54 -14.95
C ARG A 157 9.05 6.82 -16.44
N GLU A 158 9.62 5.97 -17.29
CA GLU A 158 9.50 6.09 -18.75
C GLU A 158 8.04 6.06 -19.21
N LYS A 159 7.23 5.18 -18.64
CA LYS A 159 5.81 5.08 -18.95
C LYS A 159 5.01 6.30 -18.46
N LEU A 160 5.29 6.82 -17.27
CA LEU A 160 4.66 8.05 -16.78
C LEU A 160 5.06 9.25 -17.62
N GLU A 161 6.32 9.37 -17.97
CA GLU A 161 6.80 10.44 -18.84
C GLU A 161 6.12 10.42 -20.22
N ALA A 162 5.97 9.22 -20.80
CA ALA A 162 5.23 9.06 -22.06
C ALA A 162 3.76 9.48 -21.91
N TYR A 163 3.09 9.06 -20.83
CA TYR A 163 1.71 9.44 -20.55
C TYR A 163 1.50 10.97 -20.49
N TYR A 164 2.41 11.70 -19.81
CA TYR A 164 2.30 13.14 -19.70
C TYR A 164 2.71 13.89 -20.99
N LYS A 165 3.49 13.29 -21.87
CA LYS A 165 3.83 13.89 -23.17
C LYS A 165 2.71 13.75 -24.21
N GLU A 166 1.84 12.75 -24.05
CA GLU A 166 0.71 12.51 -24.96
C GLU A 166 -0.55 13.33 -24.58
N LYS A 167 -0.57 13.95 -23.40
CA LYS A 167 -1.61 14.85 -22.93
C LYS A 167 -1.34 16.29 -23.29
#